data_d1b3c19a8c362fcdea627ea4794e6d81
#
_entry.id   d1b3c19a8c362fcdea627ea4794e6d81
#
_cell.length_a   1.000
_cell.length_b   1.000
_cell.length_c   1.000
_cell.angle_alpha   90.00
_cell.angle_beta   90.00
_cell.angle_gamma   90.00
#
_symmetry.space_group_name_H-M   'P 1'
#
loop_
_entity.id
_entity.type
_entity.pdbx_description
1 polymer ?
#
loop_
_entity_poly.entity_id
_entity_poly.type
_entity_poly.pdbx_seq_one_letter_code
_entity_poly.pdbx_strand_id
1 'polypeptide(L)'
;YQQIWTSQGSPLLVNAKKQKNLLQKNLKKSIKQPVEVELGMSYGNPSMASAFNKLRAKNCTKILLFPLYPQYAASSSASAMDSLWRVLLRTRSTPEIRTIRNYHDHPAYIEALKHSVLKHWVKFGKPSKLVMSFHGVPFRSLTQGDPYHCECHKTGRLLAQALKLKENQYKICFQSRFGKAEWLKPYFSEVIADLGKAKEANVHVICPGFSSDCLETLEEINMEGMEIFKENGGTKYSYIPALNDNDEWVQAMQEIVYSHMQGWIDSSWSPSKQKKESQTTINQAKKIKSSL
;
A
#
# COMPACT_ATOMS: atom_id res chain seq x y z
N TYR A 1 -16.20 -9.24 -11.16
CA TYR A 1 -15.88 -7.84 -11.49
C TYR A 1 -17.10 -6.92 -11.44
N GLN A 2 -18.23 -7.26 -12.08
CA GLN A 2 -19.41 -6.37 -12.12
C GLN A 2 -20.02 -6.10 -10.74
N GLN A 3 -19.98 -7.06 -9.83
CA GLN A 3 -20.59 -6.97 -8.49
C GLN A 3 -19.87 -6.01 -7.53
N ILE A 4 -18.56 -5.76 -7.72
CA ILE A 4 -17.75 -4.89 -6.86
C ILE A 4 -17.52 -3.50 -7.48
N TRP A 5 -17.87 -3.32 -8.75
CA TRP A 5 -17.61 -2.07 -9.47
C TRP A 5 -18.55 -0.95 -8.98
N THR A 6 -17.98 0.22 -8.70
CA THR A 6 -18.76 1.40 -8.29
C THR A 6 -19.11 2.27 -9.48
N SER A 7 -20.05 3.21 -9.31
CA SER A 7 -20.35 4.23 -10.33
C SER A 7 -19.13 5.11 -10.70
N GLN A 8 -18.09 5.12 -9.86
CA GLN A 8 -16.87 5.89 -10.06
C GLN A 8 -15.71 5.04 -10.67
N GLY A 9 -15.92 3.75 -10.88
CA GLY A 9 -14.95 2.81 -11.42
C GLY A 9 -14.52 1.72 -10.43
N SER A 10 -13.38 1.08 -10.68
CA SER A 10 -12.86 0.03 -9.80
C SER A 10 -12.53 0.57 -8.41
N PRO A 11 -12.86 -0.15 -7.33
CA PRO A 11 -12.56 0.26 -5.95
C PRO A 11 -11.08 0.62 -5.75
N LEU A 12 -10.17 -0.18 -6.30
CA LEU A 12 -8.73 0.08 -6.23
C LEU A 12 -8.35 1.45 -6.79
N LEU A 13 -8.83 1.81 -7.98
CA LEU A 13 -8.49 3.08 -8.62
C LEU A 13 -9.14 4.26 -7.89
N VAL A 14 -10.38 4.10 -7.46
CA VAL A 14 -11.11 5.14 -6.70
C VAL A 14 -10.38 5.45 -5.40
N ASN A 15 -10.03 4.43 -4.62
CA ASN A 15 -9.32 4.60 -3.35
C ASN A 15 -7.89 5.13 -3.55
N ALA A 16 -7.16 4.63 -4.56
CA ALA A 16 -5.82 5.15 -4.87
C ALA A 16 -5.83 6.64 -5.24
N LYS A 17 -6.85 7.11 -5.98
CA LYS A 17 -7.02 8.54 -6.27
C LYS A 17 -7.32 9.36 -5.02
N LYS A 18 -8.16 8.85 -4.11
CA LYS A 18 -8.45 9.51 -2.82
C LYS A 18 -7.19 9.58 -1.95
N GLN A 19 -6.47 8.48 -1.80
CA GLN A 19 -5.21 8.41 -1.05
C GLN A 19 -4.19 9.42 -1.59
N LYS A 20 -3.99 9.46 -2.91
CA LYS A 20 -3.12 10.44 -3.59
C LYS A 20 -3.51 11.88 -3.24
N ASN A 21 -4.80 12.21 -3.32
CA ASN A 21 -5.27 13.58 -3.07
C ASN A 21 -5.14 13.97 -1.60
N LEU A 22 -5.44 13.06 -0.68
CA LEU A 22 -5.31 13.29 0.77
C LEU A 22 -3.84 13.43 1.19
N LEU A 23 -2.97 12.55 0.69
CA LEU A 23 -1.52 12.65 0.92
C LEU A 23 -0.95 13.98 0.39
N GLN A 24 -1.33 14.37 -0.85
CA GLN A 24 -0.94 15.66 -1.43
C GLN A 24 -1.36 16.83 -0.53
N LYS A 25 -2.62 16.81 -0.05
CA LYS A 25 -3.16 17.84 0.84
C LYS A 25 -2.37 17.93 2.15
N ASN A 26 -2.05 16.78 2.76
CA ASN A 26 -1.33 16.72 4.02
C ASN A 26 0.13 17.15 3.86
N LEU A 27 0.82 16.70 2.82
CA LEU A 27 2.20 17.11 2.55
C LEU A 27 2.30 18.62 2.29
N LYS A 28 1.36 19.22 1.55
CA LYS A 28 1.34 20.67 1.32
C LYS A 28 1.12 21.50 2.59
N LYS A 29 0.51 20.91 3.64
CA LYS A 29 0.34 21.57 4.94
C LYS A 29 1.60 21.49 5.79
N SER A 30 2.35 20.40 5.70
CA SER A 30 3.51 20.12 6.56
C SER A 30 4.85 20.53 5.97
N ILE A 31 4.95 20.64 4.64
CA ILE A 31 6.19 20.98 3.92
C ILE A 31 6.03 22.35 3.27
N LYS A 32 6.93 23.28 3.59
CA LYS A 32 6.91 24.65 3.03
C LYS A 32 7.30 24.70 1.54
N GLN A 33 8.28 23.88 1.14
CA GLN A 33 8.72 23.79 -0.26
C GLN A 33 7.67 23.09 -1.15
N PRO A 34 7.63 23.38 -2.45
CA PRO A 34 6.71 22.72 -3.37
C PRO A 34 6.88 21.19 -3.34
N VAL A 35 5.78 20.48 -3.13
CA VAL A 35 5.71 19.02 -3.17
C VAL A 35 4.51 18.60 -4.00
N GLU A 36 4.72 17.64 -4.88
CA GLU A 36 3.68 17.10 -5.77
C GLU A 36 3.58 15.60 -5.61
N VAL A 37 2.35 15.09 -5.64
CA VAL A 37 2.04 13.65 -5.59
C VAL A 37 1.29 13.27 -6.85
N GLU A 38 1.78 12.27 -7.57
CA GLU A 38 1.10 11.70 -8.74
C GLU A 38 0.87 10.20 -8.53
N LEU A 39 -0.23 9.71 -9.08
CA LEU A 39 -0.57 8.29 -9.07
C LEU A 39 -0.04 7.63 -10.34
N GLY A 40 0.72 6.55 -10.17
CA GLY A 40 1.13 5.65 -11.25
C GLY A 40 0.72 4.22 -10.93
N MET A 41 0.01 3.58 -11.84
CA MET A 41 -0.37 2.18 -11.74
C MET A 41 0.70 1.31 -12.42
N SER A 42 0.98 0.13 -11.84
CA SER A 42 1.87 -0.86 -12.46
C SER A 42 1.26 -1.41 -13.76
N TYR A 43 -0.06 -1.54 -13.77
CA TYR A 43 -0.85 -1.97 -14.93
C TYR A 43 -2.03 -1.01 -15.15
N GLY A 44 -2.28 -0.65 -16.41
CA GLY A 44 -3.39 0.24 -16.76
C GLY A 44 -3.09 1.74 -16.57
N ASN A 45 -4.12 2.52 -16.35
CA ASN A 45 -4.05 3.98 -16.29
C ASN A 45 -4.50 4.54 -14.91
N PRO A 46 -3.87 5.68 -14.47
CA PRO A 46 -2.73 6.38 -15.07
C PRO A 46 -1.45 5.55 -14.99
N SER A 47 -0.70 5.49 -16.09
CA SER A 47 0.54 4.70 -16.14
C SER A 47 1.68 5.36 -15.34
N MET A 48 2.70 4.57 -14.95
CA MET A 48 3.92 5.08 -14.32
C MET A 48 4.61 6.16 -15.16
N ALA A 49 4.66 5.98 -16.49
CA ALA A 49 5.20 6.96 -17.41
C ALA A 49 4.41 8.28 -17.40
N SER A 50 3.07 8.20 -17.36
CA SER A 50 2.22 9.40 -17.27
C SER A 50 2.46 10.16 -15.96
N ALA A 51 2.52 9.46 -14.83
CA ALA A 51 2.80 10.07 -13.53
C ALA A 51 4.19 10.74 -13.50
N PHE A 52 5.21 10.04 -13.98
CA PHE A 52 6.57 10.57 -14.09
C PHE A 52 6.62 11.83 -14.96
N ASN A 53 6.00 11.82 -16.13
CA ASN A 53 5.99 12.99 -17.04
C ASN A 53 5.29 14.21 -16.42
N LYS A 54 4.21 14.00 -15.66
CA LYS A 54 3.53 15.09 -14.92
C LYS A 54 4.44 15.72 -13.86
N LEU A 55 5.18 14.89 -13.09
CA LEU A 55 6.14 15.40 -12.12
C LEU A 55 7.29 16.17 -12.81
N ARG A 56 7.78 15.65 -13.93
CA ARG A 56 8.80 16.33 -14.74
C ARG A 56 8.33 17.68 -15.30
N ALA A 57 7.09 17.75 -15.79
CA ALA A 57 6.49 18.99 -16.26
C ALA A 57 6.37 20.07 -15.15
N LYS A 58 6.33 19.63 -13.89
CA LYS A 58 6.36 20.50 -12.70
C LYS A 58 7.77 20.75 -12.18
N ASN A 59 8.80 20.41 -12.95
CA ASN A 59 10.22 20.57 -12.61
C ASN A 59 10.65 19.83 -11.32
N CYS A 60 10.02 18.70 -11.02
CA CYS A 60 10.46 17.86 -9.90
C CYS A 60 11.80 17.20 -10.24
N THR A 61 12.84 17.54 -9.48
CA THR A 61 14.21 17.03 -9.62
C THR A 61 14.53 15.90 -8.64
N LYS A 62 13.64 15.65 -7.67
CA LYS A 62 13.72 14.59 -6.66
C LYS A 62 12.39 13.86 -6.63
N ILE A 63 12.39 12.57 -6.82
CA ILE A 63 11.16 11.74 -6.90
C ILE A 63 11.30 10.55 -5.95
N LEU A 64 10.35 10.43 -5.03
CA LEU A 64 10.19 9.28 -4.15
C LEU A 64 9.12 8.36 -4.71
N LEU A 65 9.48 7.13 -5.03
CA LEU A 65 8.52 6.09 -5.38
C LEU A 65 8.02 5.39 -4.10
N PHE A 66 6.71 5.42 -3.89
CA PHE A 66 6.04 4.78 -2.77
C PHE A 66 5.06 3.72 -3.29
N PRO A 67 5.51 2.46 -3.48
CA PRO A 67 4.61 1.35 -3.78
C PRO A 67 3.64 1.13 -2.61
N LEU A 68 2.33 1.06 -2.88
CA LEU A 68 1.32 0.85 -1.84
C LEU A 68 1.16 -0.64 -1.48
N TYR A 69 2.28 -1.36 -1.45
CA TYR A 69 2.41 -2.74 -0.99
C TYR A 69 3.26 -2.74 0.28
N PRO A 70 2.66 -3.01 1.47
CA PRO A 70 3.39 -2.93 2.74
C PRO A 70 4.54 -3.93 2.81
N GLN A 71 4.31 -5.16 2.34
CA GLN A 71 5.30 -6.22 2.27
C GLN A 71 5.95 -6.23 0.88
N TYR A 72 7.27 -6.37 0.85
CA TYR A 72 8.01 -6.51 -0.41
C TYR A 72 7.78 -7.88 -1.02
N ALA A 73 7.46 -7.90 -2.31
CA ALA A 73 7.57 -9.08 -3.16
C ALA A 73 8.11 -8.69 -4.53
N ALA A 74 8.77 -9.64 -5.20
CA ALA A 74 9.23 -9.46 -6.57
C ALA A 74 8.05 -9.13 -7.52
N SER A 75 6.89 -9.74 -7.29
CA SER A 75 5.68 -9.55 -8.08
C SER A 75 4.93 -8.24 -7.81
N SER A 76 5.22 -7.54 -6.72
CA SER A 76 4.54 -6.30 -6.32
C SER A 76 5.49 -5.09 -6.27
N SER A 77 6.19 -4.89 -5.15
CA SER A 77 7.07 -3.71 -4.97
C SER A 77 8.18 -3.65 -6.02
N ALA A 78 8.85 -4.77 -6.33
CA ALA A 78 9.89 -4.76 -7.37
C ALA A 78 9.29 -4.49 -8.76
N SER A 79 8.14 -5.08 -9.09
CA SER A 79 7.46 -4.82 -10.36
C SER A 79 7.06 -3.33 -10.53
N ALA A 80 6.65 -2.67 -9.44
CA ALA A 80 6.39 -1.23 -9.45
C ALA A 80 7.68 -0.42 -9.69
N MET A 81 8.79 -0.82 -9.05
CA MET A 81 10.11 -0.22 -9.28
C MET A 81 10.57 -0.42 -10.72
N ASP A 82 10.45 -1.64 -11.27
CA ASP A 82 10.78 -1.93 -12.66
C ASP A 82 10.01 -1.04 -13.65
N SER A 83 8.74 -0.75 -13.35
CA SER A 83 7.92 0.13 -14.17
C SER A 83 8.50 1.55 -14.22
N LEU A 84 9.06 2.06 -13.10
CA LEU A 84 9.78 3.34 -13.06
C LEU A 84 11.13 3.23 -13.77
N TRP A 85 11.91 2.18 -13.52
CA TRP A 85 13.23 1.99 -14.15
C TRP A 85 13.15 1.97 -15.67
N ARG A 86 12.13 1.33 -16.25
CA ARG A 86 11.90 1.33 -17.72
C ARG A 86 11.68 2.75 -18.26
N VAL A 87 11.05 3.65 -17.51
CA VAL A 87 10.88 5.05 -17.89
C VAL A 87 12.22 5.79 -17.80
N LEU A 88 12.98 5.56 -16.73
CA LEU A 88 14.26 6.23 -16.50
C LEU A 88 15.31 5.83 -17.54
N LEU A 89 15.36 4.57 -17.97
CA LEU A 89 16.28 4.12 -19.03
C LEU A 89 16.12 4.91 -20.34
N ARG A 90 14.95 5.50 -20.58
CA ARG A 90 14.66 6.33 -21.76
C ARG A 90 14.78 7.84 -21.47
N THR A 91 15.17 8.22 -20.26
CA THR A 91 15.24 9.61 -19.79
C THR A 91 16.68 10.06 -19.70
N ARG A 92 17.08 11.13 -20.41
CA ARG A 92 18.47 11.63 -20.36
C ARG A 92 18.78 12.45 -19.11
N SER A 93 17.89 13.36 -18.73
CA SER A 93 18.03 14.13 -17.49
C SER A 93 17.19 13.47 -16.41
N THR A 94 17.78 12.52 -15.69
CA THR A 94 17.09 11.78 -14.63
C THR A 94 17.05 12.60 -13.34
N PRO A 95 15.91 12.64 -12.64
CA PRO A 95 15.83 13.17 -11.28
C PRO A 95 16.58 12.27 -10.29
N GLU A 96 16.88 12.76 -9.11
CA GLU A 96 17.28 11.91 -7.98
C GLU A 96 16.11 11.02 -7.56
N ILE A 97 16.34 9.71 -7.46
CA ILE A 97 15.29 8.74 -7.15
C ILE A 97 15.55 8.10 -5.79
N ARG A 98 14.50 8.04 -4.97
CA ARG A 98 14.43 7.15 -3.81
C ARG A 98 13.23 6.23 -3.93
N THR A 99 13.30 5.06 -3.30
CA THR A 99 12.21 4.10 -3.26
C THR A 99 11.93 3.65 -1.84
N ILE A 100 10.66 3.54 -1.48
CA ILE A 100 10.23 2.85 -0.27
C ILE A 100 10.08 1.38 -0.63
N ARG A 101 10.99 0.53 -0.14
CA ARG A 101 10.99 -0.90 -0.48
C ARG A 101 9.83 -1.64 0.19
N ASN A 102 9.60 -1.35 1.46
CA ASN A 102 8.54 -1.91 2.29
C ASN A 102 8.25 -0.98 3.48
N TYR A 103 7.14 -1.22 4.15
CA TYR A 103 6.75 -0.57 5.40
C TYR A 103 5.89 -1.49 6.27
N HIS A 104 6.06 -2.80 6.08
CA HIS A 104 5.30 -3.89 6.68
C HIS A 104 5.33 -3.90 8.22
N ASP A 105 6.32 -3.30 8.83
CA ASP A 105 6.54 -3.21 10.29
C ASP A 105 6.61 -1.76 10.79
N HIS A 106 6.31 -0.79 9.93
CA HIS A 106 6.33 0.62 10.32
C HIS A 106 5.29 0.89 11.42
N PRO A 107 5.66 1.51 12.56
CA PRO A 107 4.74 1.69 13.69
C PRO A 107 3.42 2.38 13.32
N ALA A 108 3.47 3.46 12.52
CA ALA A 108 2.27 4.17 12.08
C ALA A 108 1.36 3.29 11.21
N TYR A 109 1.92 2.41 10.38
CA TYR A 109 1.14 1.46 9.58
C TYR A 109 0.43 0.42 10.47
N ILE A 110 1.15 -0.16 11.44
CA ILE A 110 0.56 -1.12 12.38
C ILE A 110 -0.53 -0.45 13.23
N GLU A 111 -0.33 0.79 13.65
CA GLU A 111 -1.33 1.55 14.41
C GLU A 111 -2.58 1.87 13.56
N ALA A 112 -2.42 2.22 12.29
CA ALA A 112 -3.54 2.41 11.36
C ALA A 112 -4.36 1.12 11.17
N LEU A 113 -3.71 -0.03 11.02
CA LEU A 113 -4.38 -1.35 10.98
C LEU A 113 -5.13 -1.63 12.27
N LYS A 114 -4.49 -1.42 13.42
CA LYS A 114 -5.11 -1.59 14.75
C LYS A 114 -6.36 -0.73 14.89
N HIS A 115 -6.30 0.56 14.54
CA HIS A 115 -7.45 1.45 14.60
C HIS A 115 -8.60 0.97 13.72
N SER A 116 -8.31 0.53 12.48
CA SER A 116 -9.31 -0.04 11.59
C SER A 116 -10.01 -1.25 12.21
N VAL A 117 -9.24 -2.17 12.80
CA VAL A 117 -9.76 -3.36 13.48
C VAL A 117 -10.62 -2.97 14.68
N LEU A 118 -10.13 -2.09 15.55
CA LEU A 118 -10.87 -1.68 16.75
C LEU A 118 -12.16 -0.94 16.40
N LYS A 119 -12.15 -0.07 15.40
CA LYS A 119 -13.34 0.62 14.89
C LYS A 119 -14.38 -0.38 14.37
N HIS A 120 -13.93 -1.42 13.67
CA HIS A 120 -14.80 -2.50 13.21
C HIS A 120 -15.39 -3.28 14.40
N TRP A 121 -14.58 -3.60 15.43
CA TRP A 121 -15.04 -4.32 16.61
C TRP A 121 -16.05 -3.53 17.46
N VAL A 122 -15.95 -2.20 17.48
CA VAL A 122 -16.98 -1.36 18.13
C VAL A 122 -18.35 -1.57 17.47
N LYS A 123 -18.38 -1.74 16.15
CA LYS A 123 -19.64 -1.90 15.38
C LYS A 123 -20.17 -3.32 15.39
N PHE A 124 -19.29 -4.32 15.26
CA PHE A 124 -19.68 -5.72 15.03
C PHE A 124 -19.33 -6.67 16.18
N GLY A 125 -18.77 -6.15 17.27
CA GLY A 125 -18.26 -6.92 18.39
C GLY A 125 -16.87 -7.49 18.14
N LYS A 126 -16.19 -7.91 19.20
CA LYS A 126 -14.88 -8.57 19.10
C LYS A 126 -15.07 -10.01 18.62
N PRO A 127 -14.31 -10.50 17.63
CA PRO A 127 -14.42 -11.87 17.15
C PRO A 127 -13.80 -12.86 18.13
N SER A 128 -14.18 -14.13 18.02
CA SER A 128 -13.49 -15.24 18.65
C SER A 128 -12.18 -15.56 17.91
N LYS A 129 -12.14 -15.28 16.59
CA LYS A 129 -10.98 -15.51 15.73
C LYS A 129 -10.78 -14.35 14.74
N LEU A 130 -9.58 -13.76 14.72
CA LEU A 130 -9.15 -12.83 13.67
C LEU A 130 -8.30 -13.58 12.65
N VAL A 131 -8.71 -13.61 11.39
CA VAL A 131 -7.94 -14.15 10.28
C VAL A 131 -7.27 -12.99 9.54
N MET A 132 -5.96 -13.08 9.37
CA MET A 132 -5.13 -12.11 8.64
C MET A 132 -4.70 -12.76 7.33
N SER A 133 -5.37 -12.41 6.23
CA SER A 133 -5.11 -12.97 4.91
C SER A 133 -4.18 -12.06 4.11
N PHE A 134 -3.16 -12.66 3.49
CA PHE A 134 -2.23 -11.99 2.58
C PHE A 134 -2.33 -12.61 1.20
N HIS A 135 -2.02 -11.86 0.15
CA HIS A 135 -1.96 -12.45 -1.20
C HIS A 135 -0.87 -13.52 -1.23
N GLY A 136 -1.19 -14.71 -1.71
CA GLY A 136 -0.22 -15.78 -1.87
C GLY A 136 0.82 -15.46 -2.95
N VAL A 137 1.97 -16.09 -2.83
CA VAL A 137 2.98 -16.16 -3.89
C VAL A 137 3.49 -17.60 -4.02
N PRO A 138 4.03 -18.02 -5.17
CA PRO A 138 4.61 -19.34 -5.32
C PRO A 138 5.70 -19.60 -4.27
N PHE A 139 5.71 -20.77 -3.66
CA PHE A 139 6.66 -21.16 -2.61
C PHE A 139 8.12 -20.98 -3.04
N ARG A 140 8.41 -21.21 -4.31
CA ARG A 140 9.76 -20.99 -4.88
C ARG A 140 10.30 -19.57 -4.67
N SER A 141 9.42 -18.55 -4.55
CA SER A 141 9.84 -17.16 -4.29
C SER A 141 10.59 -17.08 -2.97
N LEU A 142 10.08 -17.75 -1.92
CA LEU A 142 10.73 -17.82 -0.61
C LEU A 142 12.11 -18.46 -0.70
N THR A 143 12.25 -19.60 -1.41
CA THR A 143 13.53 -20.30 -1.57
C THR A 143 14.53 -19.53 -2.43
N GLN A 144 14.06 -18.59 -3.24
CA GLN A 144 14.87 -17.67 -4.03
C GLN A 144 15.24 -16.37 -3.27
N GLY A 145 14.90 -16.27 -1.99
CA GLY A 145 15.28 -15.13 -1.14
C GLY A 145 14.30 -13.97 -1.11
N ASP A 146 13.07 -14.14 -1.63
CA ASP A 146 12.02 -13.13 -1.48
C ASP A 146 11.56 -13.07 -0.01
N PRO A 147 11.63 -11.93 0.67
CA PRO A 147 11.30 -11.81 2.09
C PRO A 147 9.80 -11.79 2.39
N TYR A 148 8.94 -11.82 1.38
CA TYR A 148 7.50 -11.59 1.49
C TYR A 148 6.84 -12.40 2.61
N HIS A 149 7.11 -13.70 2.66
CA HIS A 149 6.56 -14.58 3.71
C HIS A 149 6.90 -14.09 5.12
N CYS A 150 8.17 -13.77 5.35
CA CYS A 150 8.64 -13.28 6.65
C CYS A 150 8.03 -11.93 7.00
N GLU A 151 7.90 -11.03 6.03
CA GLU A 151 7.31 -9.71 6.21
C GLU A 151 5.79 -9.79 6.50
N CYS A 152 5.05 -10.69 5.82
CA CYS A 152 3.64 -10.97 6.14
C CYS A 152 3.46 -11.47 7.58
N HIS A 153 4.26 -12.45 7.99
CA HIS A 153 4.22 -12.98 9.35
C HIS A 153 4.63 -11.93 10.39
N LYS A 154 5.59 -11.07 10.08
CA LYS A 154 5.96 -9.96 10.97
C LYS A 154 4.83 -8.96 11.13
N THR A 155 4.18 -8.53 10.04
CA THR A 155 3.00 -7.67 10.10
C THR A 155 1.90 -8.30 10.96
N GLY A 156 1.55 -9.56 10.70
CA GLY A 156 0.50 -10.25 11.43
C GLY A 156 0.80 -10.36 12.93
N ARG A 157 2.04 -10.70 13.31
CA ARG A 157 2.45 -10.76 14.70
C ARG A 157 2.40 -9.39 15.39
N LEU A 158 2.89 -8.33 14.73
CA LEU A 158 2.87 -6.98 15.28
C LEU A 158 1.44 -6.47 15.46
N LEU A 159 0.54 -6.74 14.50
CA LEU A 159 -0.87 -6.40 14.63
C LEU A 159 -1.53 -7.17 15.78
N ALA A 160 -1.26 -8.48 15.90
CA ALA A 160 -1.78 -9.28 17.01
C ALA A 160 -1.30 -8.75 18.37
N GLN A 161 -0.04 -8.38 18.50
CA GLN A 161 0.53 -7.75 19.71
C GLN A 161 -0.15 -6.41 20.01
N ALA A 162 -0.32 -5.55 19.02
CA ALA A 162 -0.98 -4.25 19.17
C ALA A 162 -2.46 -4.39 19.62
N LEU A 163 -3.14 -5.45 19.19
CA LEU A 163 -4.51 -5.80 19.57
C LEU A 163 -4.59 -6.64 20.86
N LYS A 164 -3.45 -6.97 21.48
CA LYS A 164 -3.34 -7.84 22.67
C LYS A 164 -4.05 -9.18 22.48
N LEU A 165 -3.89 -9.78 21.30
CA LEU A 165 -4.43 -11.11 20.98
C LEU A 165 -3.49 -12.21 21.46
N LYS A 166 -4.08 -13.28 22.00
CA LYS A 166 -3.36 -14.52 22.28
C LYS A 166 -3.15 -15.30 20.98
N GLU A 167 -2.19 -16.20 20.94
CA GLU A 167 -1.83 -16.99 19.76
C GLU A 167 -3.01 -17.78 19.17
N ASN A 168 -3.87 -18.31 20.05
CA ASN A 168 -5.07 -19.04 19.63
C ASN A 168 -6.22 -18.14 19.14
N GLN A 169 -6.13 -16.81 19.21
CA GLN A 169 -7.17 -15.87 18.81
C GLN A 169 -6.98 -15.32 17.40
N TYR A 170 -5.90 -15.63 16.72
CA TYR A 170 -5.68 -15.21 15.33
C TYR A 170 -5.08 -16.31 14.47
N LYS A 171 -5.19 -16.16 13.16
CA LYS A 171 -4.56 -17.01 12.14
C LYS A 171 -3.99 -16.12 11.04
N ILE A 172 -2.81 -16.49 10.52
CA ILE A 172 -2.22 -15.88 9.33
C ILE A 172 -2.34 -16.90 8.21
N CYS A 173 -2.80 -16.48 7.03
CA CYS A 173 -2.99 -17.34 5.87
C CYS A 173 -2.76 -16.58 4.56
N PHE A 174 -2.77 -17.30 3.45
CA PHE A 174 -2.52 -16.78 2.12
C PHE A 174 -3.66 -17.11 1.16
N GLN A 175 -4.08 -16.10 0.40
CA GLN A 175 -5.18 -16.14 -0.56
C GLN A 175 -4.71 -16.17 -2.01
N SER A 176 -5.65 -16.25 -2.95
CA SER A 176 -5.43 -16.05 -4.39
C SER A 176 -4.46 -17.05 -5.02
N ARG A 177 -4.49 -18.30 -4.55
CA ARG A 177 -3.72 -19.38 -5.16
C ARG A 177 -4.14 -19.59 -6.61
N PHE A 178 -3.16 -19.61 -7.51
CA PHE A 178 -3.39 -19.81 -8.93
C PHE A 178 -2.49 -20.88 -9.54
N GLY A 179 -3.04 -21.69 -10.44
CA GLY A 179 -2.32 -22.70 -11.18
C GLY A 179 -1.87 -23.92 -10.35
N LYS A 180 -0.91 -24.71 -10.90
CA LYS A 180 -0.49 -26.00 -10.33
C LYS A 180 0.71 -25.93 -9.40
N ALA A 181 1.41 -24.78 -9.34
CA ALA A 181 2.57 -24.62 -8.49
C ALA A 181 2.19 -24.69 -7.00
N GLU A 182 3.13 -25.06 -6.16
CA GLU A 182 2.99 -24.91 -4.71
C GLU A 182 3.11 -23.43 -4.34
N TRP A 183 2.18 -22.94 -3.51
CA TRP A 183 2.12 -21.59 -3.01
C TRP A 183 2.35 -21.55 -1.50
N LEU A 184 2.56 -20.36 -0.95
CA LEU A 184 2.66 -20.17 0.50
C LEU A 184 1.41 -20.67 1.22
N LYS A 185 1.60 -21.36 2.34
CA LYS A 185 0.57 -21.97 3.20
C LYS A 185 0.53 -21.27 4.57
N PRO A 186 -0.57 -21.44 5.34
CA PRO A 186 -1.82 -22.14 5.01
C PRO A 186 -2.68 -21.36 4.03
N TYR A 187 -3.49 -22.06 3.22
CA TYR A 187 -4.41 -21.41 2.27
C TYR A 187 -5.65 -20.85 2.97
N PHE A 188 -6.07 -19.64 2.57
CA PHE A 188 -7.23 -18.97 3.15
C PHE A 188 -8.49 -19.82 3.10
N SER A 189 -8.83 -20.42 1.95
CA SER A 189 -10.02 -21.26 1.78
C SER A 189 -10.05 -22.47 2.73
N GLU A 190 -8.90 -23.11 2.94
CA GLU A 190 -8.78 -24.23 3.88
C GLU A 190 -8.96 -23.76 5.33
N VAL A 191 -8.31 -22.66 5.72
CA VAL A 191 -8.43 -22.09 7.08
C VAL A 191 -9.87 -21.69 7.38
N ILE A 192 -10.57 -21.06 6.45
CA ILE A 192 -11.96 -20.63 6.63
C ILE A 192 -12.91 -21.83 6.69
N ALA A 193 -12.73 -22.84 5.84
CA ALA A 193 -13.51 -24.07 5.90
C ALA A 193 -13.33 -24.81 7.24
N ASP A 194 -12.10 -24.91 7.73
CA ASP A 194 -11.81 -25.58 9.00
C ASP A 194 -12.38 -24.82 10.20
N LEU A 195 -12.35 -23.47 10.18
CA LEU A 195 -13.03 -22.66 11.20
C LEU A 195 -14.55 -22.84 11.17
N GLY A 196 -15.15 -22.99 9.98
CA GLY A 196 -16.57 -23.31 9.81
C GLY A 196 -16.92 -24.68 10.41
N LYS A 197 -16.17 -25.74 10.06
CA LYS A 197 -16.33 -27.11 10.61
C LYS A 197 -16.16 -27.14 12.14
N ALA A 198 -15.23 -26.34 12.67
CA ALA A 198 -15.03 -26.20 14.11
C ALA A 198 -16.13 -25.37 14.79
N LYS A 199 -17.11 -24.86 14.03
CA LYS A 199 -18.21 -24.01 14.52
C LYS A 199 -17.67 -22.78 15.28
N GLU A 200 -16.59 -22.18 14.78
CA GLU A 200 -16.05 -20.95 15.39
C GLU A 200 -17.13 -19.86 15.45
N ALA A 201 -17.34 -19.28 16.63
CA ALA A 201 -18.56 -18.52 16.91
C ALA A 201 -18.66 -17.20 16.10
N ASN A 202 -17.53 -16.52 15.90
CA ASN A 202 -17.47 -15.24 15.18
C ASN A 202 -16.07 -15.05 14.57
N VAL A 203 -15.99 -15.02 13.25
CA VAL A 203 -14.74 -14.87 12.51
C VAL A 203 -14.72 -13.51 11.82
N HIS A 204 -13.69 -12.72 12.11
CA HIS A 204 -13.40 -11.50 11.34
C HIS A 204 -12.15 -11.72 10.50
N VAL A 205 -12.18 -11.20 9.29
CA VAL A 205 -11.06 -11.31 8.34
C VAL A 205 -10.56 -9.91 7.94
N ILE A 206 -9.26 -9.72 7.94
CA ILE A 206 -8.57 -8.53 7.46
C ILE A 206 -7.48 -8.92 6.47
N CYS A 207 -7.20 -8.05 5.50
CA CYS A 207 -6.15 -8.22 4.49
C CYS A 207 -5.02 -7.20 4.67
N PRO A 208 -4.05 -7.41 5.59
CA PRO A 208 -3.04 -6.38 5.87
C PRO A 208 -2.04 -6.17 4.72
N GLY A 209 -2.03 -7.00 3.69
CA GLY A 209 -1.23 -6.78 2.48
C GLY A 209 -1.83 -5.77 1.49
N PHE A 210 -3.06 -5.33 1.73
CA PHE A 210 -3.81 -4.46 0.83
C PHE A 210 -4.10 -3.11 1.49
N SER A 211 -3.54 -2.03 0.93
CA SER A 211 -3.82 -0.66 1.41
C SER A 211 -5.14 -0.11 0.90
N SER A 212 -5.71 -0.72 -0.13
CA SER A 212 -7.01 -0.38 -0.73
C SER A 212 -7.80 -1.64 -1.05
N ASP A 213 -9.12 -1.55 -0.91
CA ASP A 213 -10.02 -2.60 -1.37
C ASP A 213 -9.92 -2.79 -2.89
N CYS A 214 -9.93 -4.04 -3.30
CA CYS A 214 -9.82 -4.48 -4.68
C CYS A 214 -10.65 -5.76 -4.89
N LEU A 215 -10.50 -6.40 -6.05
CA LEU A 215 -11.21 -7.64 -6.37
C LEU A 215 -10.91 -8.73 -5.32
N GLU A 216 -9.65 -8.91 -5.01
CA GLU A 216 -9.15 -9.95 -4.11
C GLU A 216 -9.67 -9.78 -2.68
N THR A 217 -9.98 -8.56 -2.25
CA THR A 217 -10.52 -8.32 -0.90
C THR A 217 -12.04 -8.38 -0.85
N LEU A 218 -12.71 -7.84 -1.87
CA LEU A 218 -14.17 -7.70 -1.87
C LEU A 218 -14.88 -8.95 -2.39
N GLU A 219 -14.36 -9.58 -3.44
CA GLU A 219 -14.95 -10.82 -3.98
C GLU A 219 -14.41 -12.04 -3.23
N GLU A 220 -13.12 -12.33 -3.33
CA GLU A 220 -12.53 -13.55 -2.77
C GLU A 220 -12.66 -13.63 -1.25
N ILE A 221 -12.30 -12.55 -0.53
CA ILE A 221 -12.33 -12.60 0.96
C ILE A 221 -13.71 -12.31 1.51
N ASN A 222 -14.36 -11.21 1.08
CA ASN A 222 -15.63 -10.82 1.70
C ASN A 222 -16.80 -11.69 1.23
N MET A 223 -16.89 -12.01 -0.07
CA MET A 223 -18.04 -12.77 -0.60
C MET A 223 -17.79 -14.29 -0.53
N GLU A 224 -16.80 -14.78 -1.27
CA GLU A 224 -16.52 -16.22 -1.34
C GLU A 224 -16.06 -16.77 0.02
N GLY A 225 -15.23 -16.04 0.77
CA GLY A 225 -14.81 -16.45 2.11
C GLY A 225 -15.99 -16.60 3.07
N MET A 226 -16.99 -15.73 3.00
CA MET A 226 -18.22 -15.84 3.78
C MET A 226 -19.05 -17.08 3.37
N GLU A 227 -19.15 -17.35 2.07
CA GLU A 227 -19.85 -18.54 1.54
C GLU A 227 -19.16 -19.81 2.02
N ILE A 228 -17.86 -19.96 1.84
CA ILE A 228 -17.07 -21.10 2.33
C ILE A 228 -17.29 -21.33 3.84
N PHE A 229 -17.25 -20.25 4.63
CA PHE A 229 -17.44 -20.34 6.07
C PHE A 229 -18.84 -20.89 6.43
N LYS A 230 -19.90 -20.37 5.80
CA LYS A 230 -21.29 -20.77 6.03
C LYS A 230 -21.56 -22.21 5.56
N GLU A 231 -21.10 -22.59 4.39
CA GLU A 231 -21.25 -23.95 3.84
C GLU A 231 -20.60 -25.00 4.74
N ASN A 232 -19.56 -24.65 5.48
CA ASN A 232 -18.89 -25.51 6.44
C ASN A 232 -19.43 -25.38 7.87
N GLY A 233 -20.60 -24.72 8.09
CA GLY A 233 -21.30 -24.70 9.39
C GLY A 233 -20.99 -23.47 10.24
N GLY A 234 -20.25 -22.51 9.75
CA GLY A 234 -19.99 -21.24 10.42
C GLY A 234 -21.20 -20.30 10.39
N THR A 235 -21.31 -19.38 11.36
CA THR A 235 -22.50 -18.52 11.50
C THR A 235 -22.20 -17.04 11.35
N LYS A 236 -21.20 -16.50 12.03
CA LYS A 236 -20.87 -15.07 12.02
C LYS A 236 -19.52 -14.84 11.36
N TYR A 237 -19.56 -14.21 10.21
CA TYR A 237 -18.39 -13.81 9.43
C TYR A 237 -18.44 -12.31 9.12
N SER A 238 -17.32 -11.60 9.24
CA SER A 238 -17.25 -10.19 8.90
C SER A 238 -15.90 -9.85 8.29
N TYR A 239 -15.92 -9.16 7.16
CA TYR A 239 -14.74 -8.61 6.53
C TYR A 239 -14.44 -7.20 7.10
N ILE A 240 -13.20 -6.96 7.48
CA ILE A 240 -12.69 -5.65 7.89
C ILE A 240 -12.12 -4.97 6.64
N PRO A 241 -12.73 -3.87 6.15
CA PRO A 241 -12.25 -3.19 4.94
C PRO A 241 -10.78 -2.81 5.02
N ALA A 242 -10.12 -2.78 3.86
CA ALA A 242 -8.77 -2.24 3.74
C ALA A 242 -8.72 -0.79 4.26
N LEU A 243 -7.51 -0.26 4.42
CA LEU A 243 -7.32 1.07 4.99
C LEU A 243 -7.93 2.20 4.13
N ASN A 244 -8.02 2.00 2.81
CA ASN A 244 -8.66 2.91 1.86
C ASN A 244 -8.23 4.37 2.08
N ASP A 245 -9.20 5.27 2.31
CA ASP A 245 -9.00 6.70 2.56
C ASP A 245 -9.14 7.09 4.05
N ASN A 246 -8.93 6.14 4.97
CA ASN A 246 -8.96 6.41 6.42
C ASN A 246 -7.93 7.46 6.82
N ASP A 247 -8.31 8.35 7.72
CA ASP A 247 -7.44 9.44 8.18
C ASP A 247 -6.15 8.93 8.83
N GLU A 248 -6.24 7.87 9.64
CA GLU A 248 -5.09 7.24 10.31
C GLU A 248 -4.09 6.68 9.28
N TRP A 249 -4.60 6.09 8.20
CA TRP A 249 -3.76 5.61 7.12
C TRP A 249 -3.11 6.75 6.32
N VAL A 250 -3.85 7.80 6.04
CA VAL A 250 -3.31 8.99 5.37
C VAL A 250 -2.20 9.65 6.19
N GLN A 251 -2.35 9.70 7.52
CA GLN A 251 -1.30 10.17 8.43
C GLN A 251 -0.09 9.23 8.42
N ALA A 252 -0.32 7.92 8.47
CA ALA A 252 0.77 6.94 8.37
C ALA A 252 1.53 7.04 7.05
N MET A 253 0.83 7.20 5.91
CA MET A 253 1.48 7.45 4.61
C MET A 253 2.36 8.70 4.64
N GLN A 254 1.86 9.79 5.24
CA GLN A 254 2.61 11.03 5.38
C GLN A 254 3.88 10.83 6.20
N GLU A 255 3.80 10.13 7.34
CA GLU A 255 4.94 9.84 8.21
C GLU A 255 5.99 8.98 7.51
N ILE A 256 5.56 7.91 6.84
CA ILE A 256 6.43 7.03 6.05
C ILE A 256 7.14 7.83 4.96
N VAL A 257 6.40 8.61 4.17
CA VAL A 257 6.96 9.44 3.10
C VAL A 257 7.93 10.48 3.67
N TYR A 258 7.57 11.15 4.75
CA TYR A 258 8.40 12.17 5.37
C TYR A 258 9.74 11.62 5.87
N SER A 259 9.76 10.42 6.46
CA SER A 259 10.99 9.77 6.90
C SER A 259 11.95 9.47 5.75
N HIS A 260 11.41 9.10 4.57
CA HIS A 260 12.21 8.84 3.36
C HIS A 260 12.62 10.11 2.59
N MET A 261 12.05 11.27 2.92
CA MET A 261 12.41 12.57 2.32
C MET A 261 13.46 13.34 3.14
N GLN A 262 14.02 12.76 4.20
CA GLN A 262 15.05 13.39 5.01
C GLN A 262 16.26 13.80 4.15
N GLY A 263 16.76 15.04 4.36
CA GLY A 263 17.80 15.64 3.52
C GLY A 263 17.32 16.17 2.16
N TRP A 264 16.05 15.94 1.79
CA TRP A 264 15.40 16.59 0.65
C TRP A 264 14.57 17.80 1.04
N ILE A 265 14.06 17.81 2.26
CA ILE A 265 13.25 18.89 2.81
C ILE A 265 14.19 19.94 3.41
N ASP A 266 14.14 21.17 2.90
CA ASP A 266 14.87 22.33 3.42
C ASP A 266 13.93 23.14 4.33
N SER A 267 14.19 23.12 5.64
CA SER A 267 13.43 23.91 6.62
C SER A 267 13.61 25.43 6.43
N SER A 268 14.71 25.86 5.82
CA SER A 268 15.02 27.26 5.52
C SER A 268 14.44 27.75 4.19
N TRP A 269 13.75 26.86 3.45
CA TRP A 269 13.18 27.22 2.15
C TRP A 269 12.15 28.35 2.26
N SER A 270 12.19 29.28 1.32
CA SER A 270 11.17 30.30 1.13
C SER A 270 10.99 30.64 -0.35
N PRO A 271 9.78 31.08 -0.77
CA PRO A 271 9.53 31.47 -2.15
C PRO A 271 10.46 32.57 -2.64
N SER A 272 10.81 33.54 -1.78
CA SER A 272 11.69 34.65 -2.10
C SER A 272 13.13 34.19 -2.36
N LYS A 273 13.66 33.27 -1.54
CA LYS A 273 14.99 32.67 -1.72
C LYS A 273 15.05 31.90 -3.04
N GLN A 274 14.09 31.06 -3.31
CA GLN A 274 14.01 30.29 -4.57
C GLN A 274 13.93 31.19 -5.79
N LYS A 275 13.10 32.26 -5.75
CA LYS A 275 12.99 33.23 -6.86
C LYS A 275 14.32 33.93 -7.13
N LYS A 276 15.04 34.34 -6.08
CA LYS A 276 16.36 34.99 -6.19
C LYS A 276 17.39 34.04 -6.81
N GLU A 277 17.47 32.80 -6.34
CA GLU A 277 18.39 31.79 -6.87
C GLU A 277 18.06 31.44 -8.33
N SER A 278 16.79 31.25 -8.67
CA SER A 278 16.36 31.04 -10.07
C SER A 278 16.72 32.18 -10.98
N GLN A 279 16.51 33.42 -10.53
CA GLN A 279 16.87 34.63 -11.33
C GLN A 279 18.37 34.72 -11.54
N THR A 280 19.18 34.43 -10.51
CA THR A 280 20.63 34.40 -10.61
C THR A 280 21.09 33.37 -11.64
N THR A 281 20.56 32.16 -11.59
CA THR A 281 20.86 31.07 -12.55
C THR A 281 20.48 31.47 -13.98
N ILE A 282 19.30 32.07 -14.19
CA ILE A 282 18.86 32.55 -15.51
C ILE A 282 19.81 33.62 -16.05
N ASN A 283 20.22 34.58 -15.21
CA ASN A 283 21.10 35.64 -15.61
C ASN A 283 22.52 35.12 -15.99
N GLN A 284 23.02 34.12 -15.25
CA GLN A 284 24.28 33.46 -15.58
C GLN A 284 24.18 32.68 -16.91
N ALA A 285 23.09 31.94 -17.11
CA ALA A 285 22.87 31.21 -18.37
C ALA A 285 22.77 32.13 -19.59
N LYS A 286 22.17 33.33 -19.45
CA LYS A 286 22.12 34.32 -20.51
C LYS A 286 23.52 34.87 -20.86
N LYS A 287 24.40 35.10 -19.88
CA LYS A 287 25.77 35.51 -20.10
C LYS A 287 26.59 34.49 -20.89
N ILE A 288 26.41 33.19 -20.57
CA ILE A 288 27.08 32.11 -21.28
C ILE A 288 26.59 32.03 -22.74
N LYS A 289 25.30 32.16 -23.00
CA LYS A 289 24.75 32.17 -24.37
C LYS A 289 25.21 33.37 -25.20
N SER A 290 25.47 34.51 -24.59
CA SER A 290 26.00 35.69 -25.28
C SER A 290 27.51 35.62 -25.55
N SER A 291 28.19 34.61 -24.97
CA SER A 291 29.62 34.34 -25.18
C SER A 291 29.89 33.17 -26.13
N LEU A 292 28.81 32.48 -26.60
CA LEU A 292 28.83 31.44 -27.63
C LEU A 292 28.36 32.03 -28.97
#